data_50a900e3933c04b0a76dbb229b82e2de
#
_entry.id   50a900e3933c04b0a76dbb229b82e2de
#
_cell.length_a   1.000
_cell.length_b   1.000
_cell.length_c   1.000
_cell.angle_alpha   90.00
_cell.angle_beta   90.00
_cell.angle_gamma   90.00
#
_symmetry.space_group_name_H-M   'P 1'
#
loop_
_entity.id
_entity.type
_entity.pdbx_description
1 polymer ?
#
loop_
_entity_poly.entity_id
_entity_poly.type
_entity_poly.pdbx_seq_one_letter_code
_entity_poly.pdbx_strand_id
1 'polypeptide(L)'
;MSAKATYYLILAAIATVGTAIAEGLGGWDTALQTLVILMAIDYVTGLLCAIVWRKSPKTESGAFESKASIKGLIRKGAILLVVYIAARLDMLIGTDVTRTAVICFFAANDGFSIVENLGIMGVPMPEIVKRGFALLRERSGEDDPAA
;
A
#
# COMPACT_ATOMS: atom_id res chain seq x y z
N MET A 1 -29.50 12.92 -22.80
CA MET A 1 -28.76 13.40 -21.60
C MET A 1 -27.62 14.28 -22.06
N SER A 2 -27.42 15.47 -21.49
CA SER A 2 -26.31 16.31 -21.94
C SER A 2 -24.96 15.71 -21.46
N ALA A 3 -23.88 15.93 -22.22
CA ALA A 3 -22.53 15.43 -21.85
C ALA A 3 -22.14 15.84 -20.43
N LYS A 4 -22.55 17.01 -19.97
CA LYS A 4 -22.34 17.49 -18.60
C LYS A 4 -23.09 16.63 -17.56
N ALA A 5 -24.33 16.24 -17.83
CA ALA A 5 -25.09 15.38 -16.91
C ALA A 5 -24.49 14.00 -16.80
N THR A 6 -24.04 13.43 -17.89
CA THR A 6 -23.29 12.13 -17.89
C THR A 6 -22.01 12.21 -17.08
N TYR A 7 -21.25 13.28 -17.25
CA TYR A 7 -20.02 13.51 -16.47
C TYR A 7 -20.28 13.57 -14.96
N TYR A 8 -21.28 14.35 -14.52
CA TYR A 8 -21.61 14.43 -13.08
C TYR A 8 -22.15 13.11 -12.52
N LEU A 9 -22.90 12.34 -13.30
CA LEU A 9 -23.35 11.00 -12.88
C LEU A 9 -22.20 10.02 -12.68
N ILE A 10 -21.22 10.04 -13.58
CA ILE A 10 -20.02 9.21 -13.46
C ILE A 10 -19.23 9.61 -12.21
N LEU A 11 -19.01 10.90 -11.98
CA LEU A 11 -18.32 11.38 -10.79
C LEU A 11 -19.05 11.00 -9.50
N ALA A 12 -20.39 11.15 -9.47
CA ALA A 12 -21.19 10.76 -8.32
C ALA A 12 -21.10 9.24 -8.05
N ALA A 13 -21.17 8.41 -9.09
CA ALA A 13 -21.03 6.97 -8.96
C ALA A 13 -19.64 6.58 -8.40
N ILE A 14 -18.55 7.17 -8.92
CA ILE A 14 -17.19 6.95 -8.44
C ILE A 14 -17.07 7.37 -6.97
N ALA A 15 -17.59 8.54 -6.61
CA ALA A 15 -17.56 9.04 -5.24
C ALA A 15 -18.32 8.12 -4.27
N THR A 16 -19.52 7.67 -4.67
CA THR A 16 -20.34 6.76 -3.85
C THR A 16 -19.65 5.42 -3.61
N VAL A 17 -19.12 4.81 -4.68
CA VAL A 17 -18.38 3.54 -4.58
C VAL A 17 -17.11 3.73 -3.72
N GLY A 18 -16.35 4.80 -3.96
CA GLY A 18 -15.16 5.11 -3.18
C GLY A 18 -15.45 5.29 -1.69
N THR A 19 -16.53 6.00 -1.35
CA THR A 19 -16.96 6.19 0.04
C THR A 19 -17.38 4.86 0.68
N ALA A 20 -18.17 4.04 0.00
CA ALA A 20 -18.59 2.74 0.51
C ALA A 20 -17.40 1.79 0.76
N ILE A 21 -16.39 1.81 -0.13
CA ILE A 21 -15.15 1.06 0.06
C ILE A 21 -14.39 1.59 1.27
N ALA A 22 -14.22 2.91 1.40
CA ALA A 22 -13.51 3.54 2.52
C ALA A 22 -14.18 3.23 3.86
N GLU A 23 -15.51 3.30 3.93
CA GLU A 23 -16.28 2.92 5.13
C GLU A 23 -16.11 1.45 5.47
N GLY A 24 -16.14 0.56 4.45
CA GLY A 24 -15.88 -0.86 4.63
C GLY A 24 -14.50 -1.16 5.20
N LEU A 25 -13.50 -0.36 4.84
CA LEU A 25 -12.12 -0.43 5.35
C LEU A 25 -11.95 0.19 6.75
N GLY A 26 -13.03 0.63 7.38
CA GLY A 26 -13.01 1.25 8.71
C GLY A 26 -12.84 2.78 8.70
N GLY A 27 -13.09 3.42 7.58
CA GLY A 27 -13.03 4.86 7.38
C GLY A 27 -11.76 5.33 6.67
N TRP A 28 -11.86 6.51 6.03
CA TRP A 28 -10.76 7.16 5.31
C TRP A 28 -9.93 8.02 6.26
N ASP A 29 -9.28 7.39 7.22
CA ASP A 29 -8.42 8.03 8.21
C ASP A 29 -6.95 8.16 7.75
N THR A 30 -6.12 8.81 8.56
CA THR A 30 -4.70 9.03 8.27
C THR A 30 -3.94 7.71 8.08
N ALA A 31 -4.29 6.67 8.83
CA ALA A 31 -3.62 5.37 8.74
C ALA A 31 -3.88 4.72 7.38
N LEU A 32 -5.14 4.64 6.96
CA LEU A 32 -5.51 4.09 5.65
C LEU A 32 -4.95 4.93 4.50
N GLN A 33 -5.01 6.26 4.61
CA GLN A 33 -4.42 7.17 3.61
C GLN A 33 -2.91 6.92 3.46
N THR A 34 -2.19 6.80 4.58
CA THR A 34 -0.76 6.51 4.57
C THR A 34 -0.46 5.19 3.89
N LEU A 35 -1.19 4.12 4.21
CA LEU A 35 -1.03 2.82 3.55
C LEU A 35 -1.24 2.94 2.04
N VAL A 36 -2.34 3.53 1.60
CA VAL A 36 -2.66 3.66 0.16
C VAL A 36 -1.60 4.48 -0.58
N ILE A 37 -1.12 5.56 0.02
CA ILE A 37 -0.05 6.39 -0.54
C ILE A 37 1.25 5.58 -0.66
N LEU A 38 1.66 4.87 0.39
CA LEU A 38 2.87 4.03 0.35
C LEU A 38 2.75 2.90 -0.68
N MET A 39 1.58 2.27 -0.78
CA MET A 39 1.30 1.27 -1.82
C MET A 39 1.47 1.84 -3.23
N ALA A 40 0.98 3.06 -3.48
CA ALA A 40 1.12 3.73 -4.77
C ALA A 40 2.59 4.08 -5.06
N ILE A 41 3.32 4.63 -4.08
CA ILE A 41 4.74 4.98 -4.23
C ILE A 41 5.58 3.72 -4.45
N ASP A 42 5.37 2.64 -3.68
CA ASP A 42 6.07 1.36 -3.89
C ASP A 42 5.85 0.82 -5.30
N TYR A 43 4.61 0.86 -5.78
CA TYR A 43 4.29 0.40 -7.13
C TYR A 43 5.00 1.23 -8.20
N VAL A 44 4.93 2.55 -8.10
CA VAL A 44 5.56 3.48 -9.06
C VAL A 44 7.09 3.36 -9.03
N THR A 45 7.70 3.34 -7.84
CA THR A 45 9.17 3.21 -7.72
C THR A 45 9.66 1.85 -8.21
N GLY A 46 8.93 0.77 -7.92
CA GLY A 46 9.23 -0.56 -8.44
C GLY A 46 9.13 -0.63 -9.98
N LEU A 47 8.12 0.03 -10.55
CA LEU A 47 7.95 0.14 -12.00
C LEU A 47 9.10 0.93 -12.64
N LEU A 48 9.52 2.04 -12.03
CA LEU A 48 10.65 2.82 -12.50
C LEU A 48 11.96 2.01 -12.46
N CYS A 49 12.21 1.25 -11.38
CA CYS A 49 13.37 0.36 -11.28
C CYS A 49 13.37 -0.67 -12.42
N ALA A 50 12.23 -1.23 -12.79
CA ALA A 50 12.13 -2.19 -13.86
C ALA A 50 12.33 -1.58 -15.26
N ILE A 51 11.76 -0.40 -15.52
CA ILE A 51 11.77 0.24 -16.83
C ILE A 51 13.10 0.94 -17.11
N VAL A 52 13.56 1.75 -16.14
CA VAL A 52 14.71 2.65 -16.33
C VAL A 52 16.02 1.96 -15.96
N TRP A 53 16.08 1.39 -14.76
CA TRP A 53 17.31 0.77 -14.24
C TRP A 53 17.46 -0.70 -14.63
N ARG A 54 16.38 -1.39 -15.05
CA ARG A 54 16.36 -2.83 -15.35
C ARG A 54 16.97 -3.68 -14.22
N LYS A 55 16.76 -3.25 -12.99
CA LYS A 55 17.26 -3.89 -11.75
C LYS A 55 16.15 -4.16 -10.77
N SER A 56 14.95 -4.52 -11.25
CA SER A 56 13.83 -4.84 -10.36
C SER A 56 14.10 -6.14 -9.60
N PRO A 57 14.03 -6.15 -8.27
CA PRO A 57 14.13 -7.37 -7.49
C PRO A 57 12.91 -8.29 -7.65
N LYS A 58 11.84 -7.80 -8.27
CA LYS A 58 10.56 -8.51 -8.47
C LYS A 58 10.50 -9.33 -9.75
N THR A 59 11.54 -9.31 -10.60
CA THR A 59 11.64 -10.04 -11.88
C THR A 59 13.00 -10.71 -12.02
N GLU A 60 13.05 -11.89 -12.65
CA GLU A 60 14.30 -12.63 -12.86
C GLU A 60 15.26 -11.88 -13.81
N SER A 61 14.68 -11.21 -14.80
CA SER A 61 15.46 -10.42 -15.79
C SER A 61 15.86 -9.03 -15.27
N GLY A 62 15.32 -8.58 -14.14
CA GLY A 62 15.44 -7.20 -13.65
C GLY A 62 14.67 -6.18 -14.49
N ALA A 63 14.17 -6.55 -15.68
CA ALA A 63 13.43 -5.69 -16.58
C ALA A 63 11.93 -5.69 -16.31
N PHE A 64 11.22 -4.79 -16.98
CA PHE A 64 9.76 -4.73 -16.89
C PHE A 64 9.12 -5.99 -17.49
N GLU A 65 8.28 -6.62 -16.69
CA GLU A 65 7.43 -7.74 -17.07
C GLU A 65 5.98 -7.44 -16.73
N SER A 66 5.10 -7.43 -17.73
CA SER A 66 3.66 -7.16 -17.52
C SER A 66 3.02 -8.08 -16.51
N LYS A 67 3.41 -9.37 -16.49
CA LYS A 67 2.92 -10.35 -15.52
C LYS A 67 3.30 -10.00 -14.09
N ALA A 68 4.54 -9.57 -13.85
CA ALA A 68 5.01 -9.16 -12.53
C ALA A 68 4.29 -7.88 -12.05
N SER A 69 4.06 -6.93 -12.96
CA SER A 69 3.33 -5.70 -12.67
C SER A 69 1.87 -5.98 -12.27
N ILE A 70 1.16 -6.83 -13.02
CA ILE A 70 -0.21 -7.25 -12.70
C ILE A 70 -0.26 -8.00 -11.36
N LYS A 71 0.67 -8.93 -11.12
CA LYS A 71 0.80 -9.62 -9.83
C LYS A 71 0.97 -8.64 -8.67
N GLY A 72 1.80 -7.62 -8.84
CA GLY A 72 1.99 -6.56 -7.85
C GLY A 72 0.69 -5.82 -7.54
N LEU A 73 -0.09 -5.47 -8.56
CA LEU A 73 -1.37 -4.78 -8.40
C LEU A 73 -2.41 -5.66 -7.71
N ILE A 74 -2.51 -6.94 -8.08
CA ILE A 74 -3.40 -7.91 -7.42
C ILE A 74 -3.03 -8.06 -5.95
N ARG A 75 -1.73 -8.15 -5.62
CA ARG A 75 -1.26 -8.21 -4.23
C ARG A 75 -1.72 -6.99 -3.43
N LYS A 76 -1.65 -5.79 -4.00
CA LYS A 76 -2.11 -4.56 -3.35
C LYS A 76 -3.63 -4.57 -3.11
N GLY A 77 -4.40 -5.10 -4.05
CA GLY A 77 -5.83 -5.37 -3.83
C GLY A 77 -6.09 -6.36 -2.69
N ALA A 78 -5.30 -7.45 -2.62
CA ALA A 78 -5.40 -8.43 -1.54
C ALA A 78 -5.05 -7.82 -0.16
N ILE A 79 -4.08 -6.91 -0.09
CA ILE A 79 -3.77 -6.16 1.15
C ILE A 79 -4.99 -5.39 1.64
N LEU A 80 -5.71 -4.70 0.77
CA LEU A 80 -6.93 -3.99 1.14
C LEU A 80 -8.03 -4.94 1.62
N LEU A 81 -8.13 -6.16 1.08
CA LEU A 81 -9.02 -7.19 1.63
C LEU A 81 -8.64 -7.61 3.05
N VAL A 82 -7.35 -7.74 3.36
CA VAL A 82 -6.90 -8.05 4.72
C VAL A 82 -7.24 -6.90 5.68
N VAL A 83 -7.06 -5.64 5.27
CA VAL A 83 -7.47 -4.47 6.04
C VAL A 83 -8.98 -4.47 6.28
N TYR A 84 -9.78 -4.81 5.26
CA TYR A 84 -11.23 -4.92 5.38
C TYR A 84 -11.63 -5.99 6.42
N ILE A 85 -11.02 -7.18 6.35
CA ILE A 85 -11.27 -8.26 7.31
C ILE A 85 -10.91 -7.81 8.73
N ALA A 86 -9.74 -7.18 8.91
CA ALA A 86 -9.29 -6.67 10.20
C ALA A 86 -10.25 -5.61 10.77
N ALA A 87 -10.73 -4.67 9.93
CA ALA A 87 -11.72 -3.69 10.33
C ALA A 87 -13.04 -4.35 10.77
N ARG A 88 -13.48 -5.40 10.08
CA ARG A 88 -14.69 -6.14 10.45
C ARG A 88 -14.53 -6.92 11.75
N LEU A 89 -13.36 -7.51 11.99
CA LEU A 89 -13.05 -8.17 13.26
C LEU A 89 -13.07 -7.16 14.42
N ASP A 90 -12.43 -6.01 14.25
CA ASP A 90 -12.41 -4.96 15.27
C ASP A 90 -13.81 -4.45 15.59
N MET A 91 -14.69 -4.31 14.59
CA MET A 91 -16.11 -3.94 14.82
C MET A 91 -16.86 -4.98 15.63
N LEU A 92 -16.56 -6.29 15.45
CA LEU A 92 -17.21 -7.37 16.20
C LEU A 92 -16.77 -7.42 17.66
N ILE A 93 -15.51 -7.11 17.95
CA ILE A 93 -14.94 -7.18 19.30
C ILE A 93 -14.86 -5.81 20.00
N GLY A 94 -15.22 -4.73 19.30
CA GLY A 94 -15.24 -3.37 19.85
C GLY A 94 -13.85 -2.77 20.06
N THR A 95 -12.91 -3.03 19.15
CA THR A 95 -11.53 -2.47 19.17
C THR A 95 -11.16 -1.85 17.83
N ASP A 96 -9.97 -1.29 17.72
CA ASP A 96 -9.33 -0.81 16.49
C ASP A 96 -7.89 -1.35 16.31
N VAL A 97 -7.50 -2.27 17.18
CA VAL A 97 -6.13 -2.77 17.31
C VAL A 97 -5.73 -3.62 16.10
N THR A 98 -6.63 -4.53 15.66
CA THR A 98 -6.32 -5.47 14.57
C THR A 98 -6.11 -4.73 13.25
N ARG A 99 -7.00 -3.80 12.93
CA ARG A 99 -6.90 -2.97 11.73
C ARG A 99 -5.63 -2.12 11.74
N THR A 100 -5.34 -1.49 12.87
CA THR A 100 -4.15 -0.65 13.04
C THR A 100 -2.87 -1.47 12.87
N ALA A 101 -2.77 -2.66 13.48
CA ALA A 101 -1.63 -3.55 13.35
C ALA A 101 -1.42 -3.99 11.89
N VAL A 102 -2.48 -4.38 11.19
CA VAL A 102 -2.44 -4.77 9.78
C VAL A 102 -1.96 -3.63 8.90
N ILE A 103 -2.49 -2.41 9.10
CA ILE A 103 -2.05 -1.23 8.35
C ILE A 103 -0.58 -0.93 8.61
N CYS A 104 -0.13 -0.93 9.88
CA CYS A 104 1.27 -0.71 10.24
C CYS A 104 2.19 -1.74 9.59
N PHE A 105 1.82 -3.02 9.61
CA PHE A 105 2.59 -4.09 8.98
C PHE A 105 2.80 -3.84 7.49
N PHE A 106 1.73 -3.63 6.73
CA PHE A 106 1.84 -3.43 5.30
C PHE A 106 2.47 -2.08 4.91
N ALA A 107 2.21 -1.02 5.69
CA ALA A 107 2.86 0.27 5.50
C ALA A 107 4.38 0.18 5.72
N ALA A 108 4.84 -0.54 6.74
CA ALA A 108 6.25 -0.79 6.98
C ALA A 108 6.87 -1.58 5.82
N ASN A 109 6.22 -2.66 5.38
CA ASN A 109 6.68 -3.49 4.27
C ASN A 109 6.81 -2.71 2.96
N ASP A 110 5.80 -1.91 2.61
CA ASP A 110 5.84 -1.05 1.42
C ASP A 110 6.91 0.06 1.57
N GLY A 111 7.06 0.61 2.78
CA GLY A 111 8.10 1.59 3.08
C GLY A 111 9.52 1.05 2.90
N PHE A 112 9.79 -0.17 3.37
CA PHE A 112 11.08 -0.83 3.12
C PHE A 112 11.31 -1.09 1.63
N SER A 113 10.29 -1.56 0.90
CA SER A 113 10.38 -1.76 -0.55
C SER A 113 10.69 -0.45 -1.29
N ILE A 114 10.08 0.67 -0.88
CA ILE A 114 10.38 2.00 -1.44
C ILE A 114 11.83 2.39 -1.17
N VAL A 115 12.32 2.17 0.06
CA VAL A 115 13.73 2.47 0.43
C VAL A 115 14.69 1.65 -0.43
N GLU A 116 14.41 0.37 -0.66
CA GLU A 116 15.21 -0.49 -1.55
C GLU A 116 15.19 0.02 -3.00
N ASN A 117 14.01 0.33 -3.52
CA ASN A 117 13.84 0.88 -4.87
C ASN A 117 14.62 2.19 -5.06
N LEU A 118 14.52 3.11 -4.09
CA LEU A 118 15.26 4.37 -4.12
C LEU A 118 16.78 4.15 -4.01
N GLY A 119 17.22 3.17 -3.22
CA GLY A 119 18.63 2.75 -3.16
C GLY A 119 19.15 2.25 -4.52
N ILE A 120 18.37 1.47 -5.25
CA ILE A 120 18.69 1.03 -6.63
C ILE A 120 18.81 2.23 -7.57
N MET A 121 17.99 3.27 -7.38
CA MET A 121 18.06 4.52 -8.14
C MET A 121 19.25 5.41 -7.76
N GLY A 122 20.01 5.05 -6.70
CA GLY A 122 21.15 5.81 -6.22
C GLY A 122 20.80 6.95 -5.26
N VAL A 123 19.56 6.96 -4.72
CA VAL A 123 19.14 7.95 -3.71
C VAL A 123 19.62 7.52 -2.33
N PRO A 124 20.45 8.32 -1.62
CA PRO A 124 20.87 7.99 -0.26
C PRO A 124 19.68 8.13 0.70
N MET A 125 19.40 7.07 1.49
CA MET A 125 18.34 7.10 2.48
C MET A 125 18.86 7.47 3.86
N PRO A 126 18.34 8.54 4.49
CA PRO A 126 18.67 8.88 5.86
C PRO A 126 18.27 7.77 6.84
N GLU A 127 19.10 7.48 7.82
CA GLU A 127 18.84 6.44 8.84
C GLU A 127 17.55 6.71 9.63
N ILE A 128 17.17 7.97 9.80
CA ILE A 128 15.93 8.31 10.50
C ILE A 128 14.68 7.78 9.79
N VAL A 129 14.69 7.73 8.46
CA VAL A 129 13.57 7.17 7.66
C VAL A 129 13.49 5.67 7.84
N LYS A 130 14.62 4.97 7.78
CA LYS A 130 14.69 3.52 8.01
C LYS A 130 14.19 3.14 9.41
N ARG A 131 14.61 3.90 10.44
CA ARG A 131 14.15 3.71 11.82
C ARG A 131 12.64 3.95 11.96
N GLY A 132 12.08 4.94 11.26
CA GLY A 132 10.64 5.19 11.26
C GLY A 132 9.83 3.98 10.79
N PHE A 133 10.24 3.34 9.71
CA PHE A 133 9.58 2.12 9.22
C PHE A 133 9.80 0.92 10.14
N ALA A 134 10.98 0.77 10.77
CA ALA A 134 11.23 -0.26 11.76
C ALA A 134 10.28 -0.14 12.96
N LEU A 135 10.04 1.07 13.47
CA LEU A 135 9.07 1.32 14.54
C LEU A 135 7.63 0.96 14.14
N LEU A 136 7.25 1.14 12.88
CA LEU A 136 5.94 0.72 12.38
C LEU A 136 5.82 -0.81 12.41
N ARG A 137 6.89 -1.52 12.09
CA ARG A 137 6.96 -2.98 12.11
C ARG A 137 6.80 -3.53 13.53
N GLU A 138 7.50 -2.97 14.51
CA GLU A 138 7.33 -3.31 15.92
C GLU A 138 5.88 -3.15 16.38
N ARG A 139 5.21 -2.07 15.96
CA ARG A 139 3.80 -1.84 16.28
C ARG A 139 2.84 -2.84 15.65
N SER A 140 3.21 -3.47 14.55
CA SER A 140 2.43 -4.53 13.92
C SER A 140 2.56 -5.89 14.64
N GLY A 141 3.41 -6.01 15.65
CA GLY A 141 3.65 -7.24 16.41
C GLY A 141 4.50 -8.27 15.66
N GLU A 142 5.22 -7.86 14.62
CA GLU A 142 6.16 -8.70 13.92
C GLU A 142 7.52 -8.63 14.66
N ASP A 143 7.77 -9.60 15.53
CA ASP A 143 9.10 -9.79 16.10
C ASP A 143 10.08 -10.15 14.98
N ASP A 144 11.26 -9.52 15.00
CA ASP A 144 12.32 -9.76 14.02
C ASP A 144 12.70 -11.25 14.01
N PRO A 145 12.54 -12.00 12.90
CA PRO A 145 12.94 -13.38 12.83
C PRO A 145 14.47 -13.57 12.86
N ALA A 146 15.26 -12.49 13.04
CA ALA A 146 16.71 -12.47 13.12
C ALA A 146 17.23 -12.14 14.54
N ALA A 147 16.37 -12.17 15.58
CA ALA A 147 16.81 -12.04 16.96
C ALA A 147 17.07 -13.38 17.61
#